data_1d4adc1d0b5209366705684cb1711a23
#
_entry.id   1d4adc1d0b5209366705684cb1711a23
#
_cell.length_a   1.000
_cell.length_b   1.000
_cell.length_c   1.000
_cell.angle_alpha   90.00
_cell.angle_beta   90.00
_cell.angle_gamma   90.00
#
_symmetry.space_group_name_H-M   'P 1'
#
loop_
_entity.id
_entity.type
_entity.pdbx_description
1 polymer ?
#
loop_
_entity_poly.entity_id
_entity_poly.type
_entity_poly.pdbx_seq_one_letter_code
_entity_poly.pdbx_strand_id
1 'polypeptide(L)'
;MRFFYQMDNRVFDFSLTPIQFYVYSYLVSCAGSKRSCFPAVRTIAAHCHCSESSVRGAVKELNRLGLVRTESVYRENRYGIRQRTSNTYYVLPLPLYYEDGKPKYEYDDELPL
;
A
#
# COMPACT_ATOMS: atom_id res chain seq x y z
N MET A 1 8.71 6.21 -23.33
CA MET A 1 7.88 6.13 -22.11
C MET A 1 7.30 4.75 -21.94
N ARG A 2 7.27 4.24 -20.72
CA ARG A 2 6.74 2.92 -20.42
C ARG A 2 5.40 3.04 -19.73
N PHE A 3 4.46 2.16 -20.11
CA PHE A 3 3.12 2.11 -19.53
C PHE A 3 2.87 0.80 -18.79
N PHE A 4 3.93 0.19 -18.28
CA PHE A 4 3.82 -1.04 -17.53
C PHE A 4 4.67 -0.97 -16.25
N TYR A 5 4.39 -1.86 -15.33
CA TYR A 5 5.09 -1.98 -14.07
C TYR A 5 5.40 -3.45 -13.79
N GLN A 6 6.29 -3.68 -12.83
CA GLN A 6 6.66 -5.03 -12.42
C GLN A 6 6.05 -5.36 -11.06
N MET A 7 5.68 -6.61 -10.89
CA MET A 7 5.12 -7.13 -9.65
C MET A 7 5.73 -8.49 -9.35
N ASP A 8 6.05 -8.74 -8.08
CA ASP A 8 6.56 -10.05 -7.66
C ASP A 8 5.48 -11.11 -7.81
N ASN A 9 5.77 -12.18 -8.55
CA ASN A 9 4.81 -13.25 -8.81
C ASN A 9 4.36 -13.96 -7.54
N ARG A 10 5.13 -13.89 -6.46
CA ARG A 10 4.75 -14.51 -5.19
C ARG A 10 3.49 -13.89 -4.59
N VAL A 11 3.03 -12.74 -5.11
CA VAL A 11 1.77 -12.14 -4.66
C VAL A 11 0.60 -13.12 -4.81
N PHE A 12 0.67 -14.01 -5.78
CA PHE A 12 -0.39 -15.00 -6.00
C PHE A 12 -0.44 -16.10 -4.94
N ASP A 13 0.58 -16.19 -4.08
CA ASP A 13 0.58 -17.10 -2.95
C ASP A 13 -0.20 -16.56 -1.75
N PHE A 14 -0.58 -15.28 -1.80
CA PHE A 14 -1.38 -14.64 -0.77
C PHE A 14 -2.86 -14.76 -1.10
N SER A 15 -3.68 -14.99 -0.07
CA SER A 15 -5.14 -15.14 -0.25
C SER A 15 -5.82 -13.77 -0.29
N LEU A 16 -5.54 -13.00 -1.33
CA LEU A 16 -6.14 -11.69 -1.50
C LEU A 16 -7.49 -11.80 -2.20
N THR A 17 -8.45 -10.98 -1.77
CA THR A 17 -9.69 -10.82 -2.52
C THR A 17 -9.40 -10.03 -3.80
N PRO A 18 -10.30 -10.08 -4.81
CA PRO A 18 -10.10 -9.31 -6.04
C PRO A 18 -9.90 -7.81 -5.79
N ILE A 19 -10.65 -7.21 -4.86
CA ILE A 19 -10.50 -5.79 -4.54
C ILE A 19 -9.15 -5.53 -3.89
N GLN A 20 -8.73 -6.37 -2.96
CA GLN A 20 -7.42 -6.24 -2.30
C GLN A 20 -6.29 -6.35 -3.31
N PHE A 21 -6.38 -7.30 -4.23
CA PHE A 21 -5.39 -7.46 -5.29
C PHE A 21 -5.36 -6.25 -6.21
N TYR A 22 -6.53 -5.73 -6.58
CA TYR A 22 -6.63 -4.57 -7.46
C TYR A 22 -6.01 -3.34 -6.82
N VAL A 23 -6.34 -3.08 -5.55
CA VAL A 23 -5.78 -1.96 -4.80
C VAL A 23 -4.26 -2.10 -4.68
N TYR A 24 -3.79 -3.29 -4.34
CA TYR A 24 -2.35 -3.56 -4.25
C TYR A 24 -1.66 -3.29 -5.58
N SER A 25 -2.22 -3.81 -6.68
CA SER A 25 -1.65 -3.61 -8.02
C SER A 25 -1.59 -2.13 -8.39
N TYR A 26 -2.64 -1.38 -8.06
CA TYR A 26 -2.66 0.05 -8.33
C TYR A 26 -1.56 0.77 -7.56
N LEU A 27 -1.39 0.46 -6.28
CA LEU A 27 -0.34 1.06 -5.46
C LEU A 27 1.05 0.72 -6.00
N VAL A 28 1.27 -0.53 -6.40
CA VAL A 28 2.55 -0.93 -7.01
C VAL A 28 2.82 -0.12 -8.28
N SER A 29 1.80 0.05 -9.12
CA SER A 29 1.96 0.80 -10.37
C SER A 29 2.24 2.27 -10.11
N CYS A 30 1.61 2.86 -9.10
CA CYS A 30 1.83 4.27 -8.73
C CYS A 30 3.21 4.50 -8.13
N ALA A 31 3.67 3.57 -7.30
CA ALA A 31 4.94 3.69 -6.60
C ALA A 31 6.13 3.55 -7.54
N GLY A 32 6.04 2.63 -8.47
CA GLY A 32 7.14 2.38 -9.41
C GLY A 32 8.43 2.03 -8.68
N SER A 33 9.55 2.52 -9.20
CA SER A 33 10.87 2.25 -8.62
C SER A 33 11.10 2.95 -7.27
N LYS A 34 10.32 3.96 -6.96
CA LYS A 34 10.43 4.70 -5.69
C LYS A 34 9.85 3.92 -4.52
N ARG A 35 9.02 2.93 -4.79
CA ARG A 35 8.37 2.08 -3.80
C ARG A 35 7.47 2.83 -2.83
N SER A 36 7.11 4.07 -3.12
CA SER A 36 6.19 4.85 -2.31
C SER A 36 5.32 5.73 -3.19
N CYS A 37 4.09 5.97 -2.74
CA CYS A 37 3.15 6.86 -3.43
C CYS A 37 2.17 7.42 -2.41
N PHE A 38 1.43 8.44 -2.83
CA PHE A 38 0.52 9.12 -1.90
C PHE A 38 -0.81 9.53 -2.57
N PRO A 39 -1.47 8.61 -3.31
CA PRO A 39 -2.76 8.93 -3.90
C PRO A 39 -3.83 9.08 -2.82
N ALA A 40 -4.81 9.95 -3.06
CA ALA A 40 -5.96 10.07 -2.17
C ALA A 40 -6.82 8.81 -2.27
N VAL A 41 -7.53 8.48 -1.18
CA VAL A 41 -8.40 7.30 -1.13
C VAL A 41 -9.42 7.33 -2.26
N ARG A 42 -10.03 8.49 -2.54
CA ARG A 42 -10.99 8.62 -3.63
C ARG A 42 -10.37 8.36 -4.99
N THR A 43 -9.10 8.71 -5.18
CA THR A 43 -8.37 8.45 -6.42
C THR A 43 -8.16 6.95 -6.61
N ILE A 44 -7.74 6.27 -5.55
CA ILE A 44 -7.60 4.81 -5.56
C ILE A 44 -8.95 4.16 -5.89
N ALA A 45 -10.01 4.60 -5.22
CA ALA A 45 -11.35 4.06 -5.43
C ALA A 45 -11.81 4.23 -6.88
N ALA A 46 -11.56 5.40 -7.47
CA ALA A 46 -11.93 5.67 -8.85
C ALA A 46 -11.20 4.74 -9.82
N HIS A 47 -9.88 4.57 -9.65
CA HIS A 47 -9.09 3.69 -10.51
C HIS A 47 -9.38 2.21 -10.30
N CYS A 48 -9.73 1.82 -9.09
CA CYS A 48 -10.04 0.42 -8.75
C CYS A 48 -11.52 0.08 -8.91
N HIS A 49 -12.34 1.04 -9.31
CA HIS A 49 -13.77 0.83 -9.54
C HIS A 49 -14.50 0.27 -8.31
N CYS A 50 -14.19 0.82 -7.15
CA CYS A 50 -14.82 0.38 -5.90
C CYS A 50 -15.07 1.59 -4.99
N SER A 51 -15.71 1.35 -3.85
CA SER A 51 -16.00 2.41 -2.88
C SER A 51 -14.75 2.77 -2.08
N GLU A 52 -14.75 3.96 -1.50
CA GLU A 52 -13.68 4.38 -0.60
C GLU A 52 -13.58 3.47 0.63
N SER A 53 -14.74 3.00 1.12
CA SER A 53 -14.78 2.04 2.22
C SER A 53 -14.06 0.74 1.85
N SER A 54 -14.26 0.25 0.64
CA SER A 54 -13.57 -0.95 0.15
C SER A 54 -12.06 -0.72 0.05
N VAL A 55 -11.64 0.47 -0.37
CA VAL A 55 -10.21 0.82 -0.41
C VAL A 55 -9.62 0.78 1.00
N ARG A 56 -10.29 1.40 1.97
CA ARG A 56 -9.79 1.42 3.35
C ARG A 56 -9.67 0.02 3.93
N GLY A 57 -10.67 -0.83 3.67
CA GLY A 57 -10.62 -2.24 4.09
C GLY A 57 -9.48 -3.01 3.44
N ALA A 58 -9.29 -2.81 2.14
CA ALA A 58 -8.21 -3.45 1.40
C ALA A 58 -6.84 -3.01 1.93
N VAL A 59 -6.65 -1.70 2.14
CA VAL A 59 -5.39 -1.17 2.67
C VAL A 59 -5.10 -1.72 4.06
N LYS A 60 -6.12 -1.84 4.91
CA LYS A 60 -5.96 -2.41 6.25
C LYS A 60 -5.44 -3.84 6.17
N GLU A 61 -6.00 -4.65 5.29
CA GLU A 61 -5.56 -6.04 5.13
C GLU A 61 -4.15 -6.12 4.53
N LEU A 62 -3.84 -5.27 3.55
CA LEU A 62 -2.49 -5.24 2.96
C LEU A 62 -1.44 -4.85 4.00
N ASN A 63 -1.78 -3.94 4.92
CA ASN A 63 -0.90 -3.58 6.03
C ASN A 63 -0.73 -4.76 6.99
N ARG A 64 -1.82 -5.45 7.33
CA ARG A 64 -1.77 -6.61 8.22
C ARG A 64 -0.87 -7.71 7.65
N LEU A 65 -0.94 -7.94 6.35
CA LEU A 65 -0.15 -8.96 5.67
C LEU A 65 1.31 -8.53 5.45
N GLY A 66 1.63 -7.25 5.63
CA GLY A 66 2.98 -6.77 5.43
C GLY A 66 3.37 -6.53 3.98
N LEU A 67 2.39 -6.38 3.09
CA LEU A 67 2.64 -6.07 1.68
C LEU A 67 2.78 -4.57 1.45
N VAL A 68 2.09 -3.78 2.28
CA VAL A 68 2.09 -2.33 2.21
C VAL A 68 2.19 -1.79 3.64
N ARG A 69 2.91 -0.68 3.80
CA ARG A 69 2.91 0.09 5.03
C ARG A 69 2.31 1.44 4.73
N THR A 70 1.38 1.87 5.56
CA THR A 70 0.71 3.15 5.39
C THR A 70 1.12 4.10 6.50
N GLU A 71 1.45 5.33 6.12
CA GLU A 71 1.85 6.37 7.05
C GLU A 71 0.96 7.58 6.85
N SER A 72 0.36 8.04 7.96
CA SER A 72 -0.50 9.23 7.94
C SER A 72 0.36 10.49 7.94
N VAL A 73 0.02 11.43 7.07
CA VAL A 73 0.73 12.70 6.97
C VAL A 73 -0.20 13.80 7.46
N TYR A 74 0.32 14.66 8.36
CA TYR A 74 -0.41 15.79 8.92
C TYR A 74 0.30 17.08 8.54
N ARG A 75 -0.48 18.13 8.28
CA ARG A 75 0.04 19.46 8.00
C ARG A 75 -0.80 20.48 8.73
N GLU A 76 -0.16 21.57 9.15
CA GLU A 76 -0.88 22.73 9.70
C GLU A 76 -1.47 23.55 8.57
N ASN A 77 -2.73 23.98 8.76
CA ASN A 77 -3.33 24.94 7.87
C ASN A 77 -2.90 26.36 8.28
N ARG A 78 -3.39 27.37 7.56
CA ARG A 78 -3.05 28.77 7.84
C ARG A 78 -3.54 29.27 9.21
N TYR A 79 -4.42 28.53 9.87
CA TYR A 79 -4.92 28.84 11.21
C TYR A 79 -4.18 28.09 12.31
N GLY A 80 -3.09 27.39 11.98
CA GLY A 80 -2.33 26.59 12.93
C GLY A 80 -3.01 25.30 13.34
N ILE A 81 -4.08 24.90 12.65
CA ILE A 81 -4.80 23.66 12.94
C ILE A 81 -4.16 22.50 12.17
N ARG A 82 -3.81 21.44 12.89
CA ARG A 82 -3.23 20.26 12.31
C ARG A 82 -4.32 19.44 11.59
N GLN A 83 -4.08 19.16 10.32
CA GLN A 83 -5.03 18.41 9.50
C GLN A 83 -4.34 17.21 8.87
N ARG A 84 -5.10 16.12 8.76
CA ARG A 84 -4.62 14.94 8.05
C ARG A 84 -4.72 15.18 6.54
N THR A 85 -3.62 14.92 5.84
CA THR A 85 -3.58 14.96 4.38
C THR A 85 -3.66 13.53 3.83
N SER A 86 -3.28 13.33 2.56
CA SER A 86 -3.21 12.00 1.98
C SER A 86 -2.20 11.14 2.72
N ASN A 87 -2.49 9.84 2.79
CA ASN A 87 -1.54 8.88 3.34
C ASN A 87 -0.38 8.67 2.37
N THR A 88 0.78 8.30 2.91
CA THR A 88 1.88 7.77 2.12
C THR A 88 1.83 6.25 2.23
N TYR A 89 1.90 5.58 1.09
CA TYR A 89 1.88 4.13 0.99
C TYR A 89 3.26 3.64 0.55
N TYR A 90 3.85 2.75 1.33
CA TYR A 90 5.12 2.12 1.01
C TYR A 90 4.86 0.70 0.56
N VAL A 91 5.32 0.35 -0.64
CA VAL A 91 5.23 -1.01 -1.16
C VAL A 91 6.45 -1.77 -0.63
N LEU A 92 6.19 -2.76 0.21
CA LEU A 92 7.25 -3.54 0.85
C LEU A 92 7.63 -4.76 0.01
N PRO A 93 8.83 -5.31 0.20
CA PRO A 93 9.14 -6.65 -0.32
C PRO A 93 8.12 -7.65 0.25
N LEU A 94 7.79 -8.68 -0.52
CA LEU A 94 6.83 -9.68 -0.02
C LEU A 94 7.44 -10.46 1.14
N PRO A 95 6.67 -10.71 2.21
CA PRO A 95 7.15 -11.53 3.32
C PRO A 95 7.49 -12.96 2.86
N LEU A 96 8.50 -13.56 3.47
CA LEU A 96 8.86 -14.95 3.22
C LEU A 96 7.98 -15.91 4.02
N TYR A 97 7.65 -15.54 5.25
CA TYR A 97 6.83 -16.35 6.15
C TYR A 97 6.26 -15.47 7.26
N TYR A 98 5.40 -16.04 8.08
CA TYR A 98 4.83 -15.34 9.23
C TYR A 98 5.22 -16.09 10.50
N GLU A 99 5.54 -15.34 11.55
CA GLU A 99 5.86 -15.86 12.87
C GLU A 99 5.05 -15.07 13.90
N ASP A 100 4.26 -15.77 14.71
CA ASP A 100 3.33 -15.14 15.66
C ASP A 100 2.41 -14.11 15.02
N GLY A 101 1.96 -14.38 13.79
CA GLY A 101 1.10 -13.50 13.03
C GLY A 101 1.79 -12.29 12.43
N LYS A 102 3.11 -12.19 12.56
CA LYS A 102 3.87 -11.05 12.02
C LYS A 102 4.64 -11.45 10.76
N PRO A 103 4.66 -10.59 9.74
CA PRO A 103 5.40 -10.87 8.51
C PRO A 103 6.91 -10.86 8.78
N LYS A 104 7.61 -11.80 8.16
CA LYS A 104 9.07 -11.90 8.21
C LYS A 104 9.63 -11.81 6.80
N TYR A 105 10.65 -11.00 6.65
CA TYR A 105 11.25 -10.68 5.36
C TYR A 105 12.65 -11.26 5.28
N GLU A 106 13.16 -11.35 4.07
CA GLU A 106 14.52 -11.83 3.83
C GLU A 106 15.56 -10.94 4.52
N TYR A 107 15.29 -9.64 4.59
CA TYR A 107 16.19 -8.65 5.17
C TYR A 107 15.43 -7.78 6.17
N ASP A 108 15.04 -8.37 7.30
CA ASP A 108 14.22 -7.69 8.30
C ASP A 108 14.82 -6.38 8.80
N ASP A 109 16.14 -6.35 8.98
CA ASP A 109 16.86 -5.19 9.52
C ASP A 109 17.14 -4.13 8.47
N GLU A 110 16.82 -4.40 7.21
CA GLU A 110 17.19 -3.56 6.06
C GLU A 110 15.97 -3.12 5.23
N LEU A 111 14.76 -3.15 5.81
CA LEU A 111 13.57 -2.68 5.10
C LEU A 111 13.73 -1.21 4.72
N PRO A 112 13.43 -0.83 3.47
CA PRO A 112 13.63 0.53 2.98
C PRO A 112 12.50 1.46 3.42
N LEU A 113 12.40 1.72 4.70
CA LEU A 113 11.33 2.55 5.26
C LEU A 113 11.84 3.88 5.78
#